data_1712b0486fbed27801d8702d131ebd3d
#
_entry.id   1712b0486fbed27801d8702d131ebd3d
#
_cell.length_a   1.000
_cell.length_b   1.000
_cell.length_c   1.000
_cell.angle_alpha   90.00
_cell.angle_beta   90.00
_cell.angle_gamma   90.00
#
_symmetry.space_group_name_H-M   'P 1'
#
loop_
_entity.id
_entity.type
_entity.pdbx_description
1 polymer ?
#
loop_
_entity_poly.entity_id
_entity_poly.type
_entity_poly.pdbx_seq_one_letter_code
_entity_poly.pdbx_strand_id
1 'polypeptide(L)'
;GYVREGEGLVQALSATAASGPFREIGAVRCRKTKGNRIVPLGAMFFLEIAAGVPMTKSVEVINASEAMDARRKDLLSDRGLKDKTVALLGAGSLGSKVGLLLSEAGVGRFLVVDRDHLDVANLSRHACDVADVGRSKAMAVAELVQRRLVASEAIDVDIVALDDPTLDAMLASVDLAVSTTDSPACQFTVNEACLRTGTAGLFAGAYERACGGEVVLVQPGNSPCLFCAVGFRADISEVAPEERRKAYQSADAQQLMAEPGLGADLAYLSAIATAYALAVLDPTGMRAALASPE
;
A
#
# COMPACT_ATOMS: atom_id res chain seq x y z
N GLY A 1 19.56 13.07 -33.32
CA GLY A 1 20.21 13.44 -32.04
C GLY A 1 20.22 12.32 -31.02
N TYR A 2 19.29 11.37 -31.13
CA TYR A 2 19.18 10.24 -30.18
C TYR A 2 20.20 9.15 -30.41
N VAL A 3 20.60 8.94 -31.66
CA VAL A 3 21.60 7.92 -32.03
C VAL A 3 22.96 8.22 -31.38
N ARG A 4 23.30 9.49 -31.18
CA ARG A 4 24.58 9.88 -30.58
C ARG A 4 24.67 9.60 -29.07
N GLU A 5 23.56 9.72 -28.32
CA GLU A 5 23.54 9.35 -26.93
C GLU A 5 23.50 7.82 -26.75
N GLY A 6 22.88 7.11 -27.69
CA GLY A 6 22.91 5.65 -27.75
C GLY A 6 24.29 5.07 -28.02
N GLU A 7 25.10 5.71 -28.82
CA GLU A 7 26.49 5.27 -29.10
C GLU A 7 27.36 5.31 -27.84
N GLY A 8 27.22 6.33 -26.99
CA GLY A 8 27.94 6.43 -25.72
C GLY A 8 27.54 5.30 -24.74
N LEU A 9 26.27 4.95 -24.68
CA LEU A 9 25.76 3.86 -23.85
C LEU A 9 26.23 2.49 -24.37
N VAL A 10 26.21 2.27 -25.68
CA VAL A 10 26.67 1.05 -26.33
C VAL A 10 28.17 0.83 -26.10
N GLN A 11 28.97 1.88 -26.10
CA GLN A 11 30.41 1.78 -25.77
C GLN A 11 30.63 1.42 -24.29
N ALA A 12 29.87 1.99 -23.36
CA ALA A 12 29.99 1.66 -21.94
C ALA A 12 29.56 0.22 -21.66
N LEU A 13 28.48 -0.27 -22.31
CA LEU A 13 28.00 -1.64 -22.16
C LEU A 13 28.91 -2.66 -22.86
N SER A 14 29.54 -2.31 -23.98
CA SER A 14 30.53 -3.20 -24.65
C SER A 14 31.77 -3.42 -23.80
N ALA A 15 32.21 -2.41 -23.05
CA ALA A 15 33.32 -2.54 -22.14
C ALA A 15 33.03 -3.46 -20.93
N THR A 16 31.76 -3.51 -20.51
CA THR A 16 31.29 -4.35 -19.39
C THR A 16 30.94 -5.77 -19.85
N ALA A 17 30.50 -5.93 -21.10
CA ALA A 17 30.06 -7.21 -21.69
C ALA A 17 31.21 -8.17 -22.08
N ALA A 18 32.47 -7.75 -21.94
CA ALA A 18 33.64 -8.60 -22.23
C ALA A 18 33.77 -9.85 -21.33
N SER A 19 32.88 -10.05 -20.36
CA SER A 19 32.98 -11.12 -19.35
C SER A 19 31.79 -12.08 -19.23
N GLY A 20 30.79 -12.10 -20.19
CA GLY A 20 29.72 -13.10 -20.14
C GLY A 20 28.45 -12.74 -20.94
N PRO A 21 27.47 -13.67 -21.09
CA PRO A 21 26.20 -13.38 -21.75
C PRO A 21 25.32 -12.53 -20.83
N PHE A 22 25.32 -11.23 -21.07
CA PHE A 22 24.53 -10.29 -20.28
C PHE A 22 23.19 -9.97 -20.92
N ARG A 23 22.12 -10.11 -20.13
CA ARG A 23 20.87 -9.36 -20.31
C ARG A 23 20.84 -8.29 -19.23
N GLU A 24 21.13 -7.06 -19.56
CA GLU A 24 21.01 -5.97 -18.62
C GLU A 24 19.80 -5.09 -19.01
N ILE A 25 18.87 -4.91 -18.06
CA ILE A 25 17.78 -3.95 -18.21
C ILE A 25 18.25 -2.69 -17.53
N GLY A 26 18.69 -1.72 -18.32
CA GLY A 26 19.06 -0.39 -17.81
C GLY A 26 17.90 0.58 -17.95
N ALA A 27 17.53 1.26 -16.87
CA ALA A 27 16.65 2.42 -16.95
C ALA A 27 17.48 3.66 -17.28
N VAL A 28 17.32 4.21 -18.47
CA VAL A 28 17.97 5.46 -18.87
C VAL A 28 16.96 6.60 -18.81
N ARG A 29 17.26 7.64 -18.05
CA ARG A 29 16.48 8.87 -18.09
C ARG A 29 16.76 9.60 -19.41
N CYS A 30 15.84 9.48 -20.34
CA CYS A 30 15.85 10.29 -21.55
C CYS A 30 15.16 11.62 -21.32
N ARG A 31 15.69 12.70 -21.91
CA ARG A 31 15.08 14.02 -21.92
C ARG A 31 14.61 14.34 -23.33
N LYS A 32 13.34 14.70 -23.48
CA LYS A 32 12.79 15.21 -24.74
C LYS A 32 12.55 16.70 -24.62
N THR A 33 13.00 17.46 -25.61
CA THR A 33 12.69 18.88 -25.69
C THR A 33 11.35 19.06 -26.40
N LYS A 34 10.38 19.65 -25.72
CA LYS A 34 9.11 20.07 -26.33
C LYS A 34 9.02 21.58 -26.15
N GLY A 35 9.35 22.31 -27.23
CA GLY A 35 9.58 23.75 -27.13
C GLY A 35 10.79 24.06 -26.23
N ASN A 36 10.67 25.04 -25.33
CA ASN A 36 11.74 25.38 -24.36
C ASN A 36 11.71 24.58 -23.06
N ARG A 37 10.92 23.51 -22.95
CA ARG A 37 10.83 22.67 -21.74
C ARG A 37 11.46 21.31 -21.97
N ILE A 38 12.34 20.92 -21.05
CA ILE A 38 12.91 19.57 -20.98
C ILE A 38 11.95 18.71 -20.16
N VAL A 39 11.35 17.71 -20.77
CA VAL A 39 10.45 16.76 -20.12
C VAL A 39 11.24 15.47 -19.86
N PRO A 40 11.35 14.97 -18.63
CA PRO A 40 11.98 13.68 -18.36
C PRO A 40 11.08 12.57 -18.92
N LEU A 41 11.64 11.74 -19.79
CA LEU A 41 11.01 10.50 -20.27
C LEU A 41 11.73 9.32 -19.62
N GLY A 42 10.98 8.44 -18.98
CA GLY A 42 11.48 7.12 -18.61
C GLY A 42 11.55 6.24 -19.86
N ALA A 43 12.72 5.76 -20.21
CA ALA A 43 12.89 4.78 -21.29
C ALA A 43 13.48 3.50 -20.72
N MET A 44 12.91 2.35 -21.09
CA MET A 44 13.55 1.05 -20.91
C MET A 44 14.20 0.65 -22.22
N PHE A 45 15.49 0.32 -22.15
CA PHE A 45 16.24 -0.22 -23.28
C PHE A 45 16.47 -1.71 -23.08
N PHE A 46 16.22 -2.48 -24.11
CA PHE A 46 16.67 -3.87 -24.17
C PHE A 46 17.88 -3.93 -25.11
N LEU A 47 19.00 -4.34 -24.60
CA LEU A 47 20.18 -4.66 -25.41
C LEU A 47 20.29 -6.19 -25.49
N GLU A 48 20.19 -6.72 -26.66
CA GLU A 48 20.45 -8.14 -26.95
C GLU A 48 21.82 -8.26 -27.62
N ILE A 49 22.73 -9.01 -27.01
CA ILE A 49 24.02 -9.33 -27.63
C ILE A 49 23.89 -10.72 -28.22
N ALA A 50 23.75 -10.81 -29.53
CA ALA A 50 23.75 -12.06 -30.27
C ALA A 50 25.12 -12.27 -30.93
N ALA A 51 25.79 -13.38 -30.63
CA ALA A 51 27.09 -13.75 -31.20
C ALA A 51 28.20 -12.67 -31.06
N GLY A 52 28.20 -11.92 -29.93
CA GLY A 52 29.21 -10.90 -29.65
C GLY A 52 28.99 -9.56 -30.37
N VAL A 53 27.90 -9.42 -31.11
CA VAL A 53 27.55 -8.16 -31.80
C VAL A 53 26.37 -7.52 -31.10
N PRO A 54 26.48 -6.25 -30.67
CA PRO A 54 25.34 -5.55 -30.08
C PRO A 54 24.29 -5.26 -31.16
N MET A 55 23.09 -5.78 -30.98
CA MET A 55 21.94 -5.48 -31.82
C MET A 55 20.99 -4.53 -31.11
N THR A 56 20.77 -3.38 -31.69
CA THR A 56 19.73 -2.45 -31.20
C THR A 56 18.41 -2.81 -31.83
N LYS A 57 17.47 -3.28 -31.01
CA LYS A 57 16.04 -3.33 -31.39
C LYS A 57 15.43 -1.95 -31.25
N SER A 58 14.44 -1.62 -32.08
CA SER A 58 13.65 -0.41 -31.95
C SER A 58 13.11 -0.31 -30.52
N VAL A 59 13.44 0.79 -29.85
CA VAL A 59 13.02 1.03 -28.47
C VAL A 59 11.79 1.92 -28.50
N GLU A 60 10.67 1.40 -28.03
CA GLU A 60 9.51 2.22 -27.75
C GLU A 60 9.71 2.90 -26.38
N VAL A 61 9.67 4.21 -26.39
CA VAL A 61 9.76 5.00 -25.14
C VAL A 61 8.36 5.06 -24.53
N ILE A 62 8.14 4.28 -23.48
CA ILE A 62 6.89 4.28 -22.75
C ILE A 62 7.05 5.18 -21.51
N ASN A 63 6.19 6.18 -21.38
CA ASN A 63 6.01 6.87 -20.12
C ASN A 63 5.21 5.92 -19.19
N ALA A 64 5.90 5.25 -18.27
CA ALA A 64 5.29 4.26 -17.40
C ALA A 64 4.10 4.82 -16.61
N SER A 65 4.19 6.08 -16.15
CA SER A 65 3.11 6.75 -15.44
C SER A 65 1.89 6.95 -16.35
N GLU A 66 2.07 7.48 -17.56
CA GLU A 66 0.97 7.66 -18.52
C GLU A 66 0.35 6.33 -18.95
N ALA A 67 1.17 5.30 -19.14
CA ALA A 67 0.70 3.98 -19.52
C ALA A 67 -0.13 3.32 -18.39
N MET A 68 0.26 3.50 -17.13
CA MET A 68 -0.52 3.04 -15.98
C MET A 68 -1.82 3.83 -15.83
N ASP A 69 -1.79 5.15 -16.05
CA ASP A 69 -2.97 6.01 -15.96
C ASP A 69 -3.98 5.73 -17.09
N ALA A 70 -3.52 5.29 -18.25
CA ALA A 70 -4.40 4.98 -19.40
C ALA A 70 -5.48 3.91 -19.09
N ARG A 71 -5.20 3.00 -18.15
CA ARG A 71 -6.16 1.97 -17.71
C ARG A 71 -7.11 2.45 -16.61
N ARG A 72 -6.83 3.61 -16.03
CA ARG A 72 -7.61 4.23 -14.95
C ARG A 72 -8.38 5.47 -15.43
N LYS A 73 -8.09 5.91 -16.65
CA LYS A 73 -8.72 7.06 -17.28
C LYS A 73 -10.23 6.91 -17.25
N ASP A 74 -10.93 7.99 -16.96
CA ASP A 74 -12.39 8.07 -16.85
C ASP A 74 -13.03 7.29 -15.68
N LEU A 75 -12.24 6.51 -14.90
CA LEU A 75 -12.69 5.85 -13.66
C LEU A 75 -12.37 6.65 -12.41
N LEU A 76 -11.36 7.52 -12.50
CA LEU A 76 -10.89 8.43 -11.45
C LEU A 76 -10.88 9.85 -12.01
N SER A 77 -10.93 10.85 -11.14
CA SER A 77 -10.83 12.24 -11.55
C SER A 77 -9.48 12.56 -12.22
N ASP A 78 -9.45 13.56 -13.09
CA ASP A 78 -8.25 14.00 -13.82
C ASP A 78 -7.08 14.42 -12.89
N ARG A 79 -7.37 14.86 -11.67
CA ARG A 79 -6.34 15.22 -10.68
C ARG A 79 -5.65 14.02 -10.09
N GLY A 80 -6.28 12.85 -10.21
CA GLY A 80 -5.72 11.57 -9.81
C GLY A 80 -5.43 11.46 -8.31
N LEU A 81 -4.99 10.28 -7.94
CA LEU A 81 -4.63 9.93 -6.56
C LEU A 81 -3.13 10.15 -6.24
N LYS A 82 -2.37 10.69 -7.20
CA LYS A 82 -0.89 10.80 -7.12
C LYS A 82 -0.39 11.70 -5.99
N ASP A 83 -1.19 12.72 -5.66
CA ASP A 83 -0.87 13.66 -4.58
C ASP A 83 -1.44 13.22 -3.23
N LYS A 84 -2.16 12.09 -3.21
CA LYS A 84 -2.79 11.57 -1.99
C LYS A 84 -1.84 10.73 -1.18
N THR A 85 -1.91 10.91 0.15
CA THR A 85 -1.17 10.14 1.13
C THR A 85 -2.13 9.32 1.99
N VAL A 86 -1.83 8.04 2.16
CA VAL A 86 -2.58 7.11 3.00
C VAL A 86 -1.70 6.59 4.12
N ALA A 87 -2.18 6.67 5.37
CA ALA A 87 -1.62 5.91 6.47
C ALA A 87 -2.28 4.53 6.51
N LEU A 88 -1.51 3.47 6.30
CA LEU A 88 -1.94 2.09 6.40
C LEU A 88 -1.52 1.56 7.77
N LEU A 89 -2.46 1.50 8.68
CA LEU A 89 -2.29 1.10 10.07
C LEU A 89 -2.69 -0.36 10.23
N GLY A 90 -1.68 -1.23 10.32
CA GLY A 90 -1.79 -2.67 10.17
C GLY A 90 -1.45 -3.14 8.75
N ALA A 91 -0.35 -3.89 8.62
CA ALA A 91 0.13 -4.45 7.36
C ALA A 91 -0.08 -5.97 7.29
N GLY A 92 -1.14 -6.46 7.94
CA GLY A 92 -1.55 -7.87 7.92
C GLY A 92 -2.26 -8.30 6.64
N SER A 93 -3.05 -9.36 6.72
CA SER A 93 -3.73 -9.97 5.56
C SER A 93 -4.68 -9.02 4.82
N LEU A 94 -5.42 -8.17 5.54
CA LEU A 94 -6.27 -7.14 4.94
C LEU A 94 -5.45 -5.96 4.45
N GLY A 95 -4.62 -5.39 5.34
CA GLY A 95 -3.87 -4.17 5.05
C GLY A 95 -2.92 -4.32 3.88
N SER A 96 -2.20 -5.45 3.76
CA SER A 96 -1.31 -5.70 2.63
C SER A 96 -2.04 -5.70 1.28
N LYS A 97 -3.27 -6.23 1.25
CA LYS A 97 -4.10 -6.24 0.04
C LYS A 97 -4.71 -4.86 -0.26
N VAL A 98 -5.20 -4.15 0.77
CA VAL A 98 -5.71 -2.78 0.60
C VAL A 98 -4.60 -1.86 0.12
N GLY A 99 -3.40 -1.91 0.70
CA GLY A 99 -2.24 -1.14 0.26
C GLY A 99 -1.88 -1.42 -1.19
N LEU A 100 -1.84 -2.71 -1.58
CA LEU A 100 -1.59 -3.11 -2.96
C LEU A 100 -2.65 -2.54 -3.91
N LEU A 101 -3.94 -2.71 -3.62
CA LEU A 101 -5.04 -2.25 -4.48
C LEU A 101 -5.08 -0.71 -4.59
N LEU A 102 -4.82 0.02 -3.51
CA LEU A 102 -4.72 1.48 -3.54
C LEU A 102 -3.51 1.95 -4.34
N SER A 103 -2.37 1.26 -4.25
CA SER A 103 -1.20 1.58 -5.07
C SER A 103 -1.44 1.31 -6.56
N GLU A 104 -2.17 0.24 -6.89
CA GLU A 104 -2.63 -0.06 -8.26
C GLU A 104 -3.63 0.98 -8.77
N ALA A 105 -4.47 1.54 -7.89
CA ALA A 105 -5.34 2.66 -8.22
C ALA A 105 -4.59 3.98 -8.41
N GLY A 106 -3.34 4.08 -7.93
CA GLY A 106 -2.47 5.24 -8.16
C GLY A 106 -2.37 6.23 -7.00
N VAL A 107 -2.74 5.80 -5.80
CA VAL A 107 -2.41 6.58 -4.58
C VAL A 107 -0.91 6.80 -4.51
N GLY A 108 -0.50 8.06 -4.38
CA GLY A 108 0.89 8.45 -4.60
C GLY A 108 1.83 8.16 -3.44
N ARG A 109 1.33 8.12 -2.20
CA ARG A 109 2.18 7.94 -1.03
C ARG A 109 1.51 7.10 0.05
N PHE A 110 2.32 6.28 0.73
CA PHE A 110 1.89 5.45 1.86
C PHE A 110 2.81 5.63 3.06
N LEU A 111 2.22 5.72 4.26
CA LEU A 111 2.87 5.46 5.53
C LEU A 111 2.37 4.11 6.02
N VAL A 112 3.22 3.10 6.09
CA VAL A 112 2.84 1.73 6.45
C VAL A 112 3.31 1.47 7.87
N VAL A 113 2.38 1.24 8.78
CA VAL A 113 2.64 1.07 10.22
C VAL A 113 2.25 -0.33 10.66
N ASP A 114 3.20 -1.09 11.16
CA ASP A 114 3.00 -2.42 11.76
C ASP A 114 4.21 -2.77 12.62
N ARG A 115 4.02 -3.49 13.72
CA ARG A 115 5.10 -3.94 14.62
C ARG A 115 5.56 -5.37 14.38
N ASP A 116 4.77 -6.14 13.62
CA ASP A 116 4.98 -7.58 13.47
C ASP A 116 5.95 -7.91 12.34
N HIS A 117 6.46 -9.14 12.39
CA HIS A 117 7.22 -9.75 11.31
C HIS A 117 6.35 -10.74 10.53
N LEU A 118 6.66 -10.91 9.25
CA LEU A 118 5.94 -11.83 8.39
C LEU A 118 6.32 -13.28 8.74
N ASP A 119 5.32 -14.08 9.08
CA ASP A 119 5.47 -15.51 9.36
C ASP A 119 5.04 -16.36 8.16
N VAL A 120 5.56 -17.59 8.05
CA VAL A 120 5.17 -18.56 7.03
C VAL A 120 3.67 -18.82 7.02
N ALA A 121 3.01 -18.87 8.21
CA ALA A 121 1.57 -19.03 8.33
C ALA A 121 0.77 -17.88 7.69
N ASN A 122 1.36 -16.70 7.55
CA ASN A 122 0.71 -15.57 6.91
C ASN A 122 0.60 -15.73 5.38
N LEU A 123 1.50 -16.50 4.73
CA LEU A 123 1.61 -16.61 3.28
C LEU A 123 0.32 -17.08 2.60
N SER A 124 -0.51 -17.87 3.29
CA SER A 124 -1.79 -18.35 2.75
C SER A 124 -2.80 -17.23 2.48
N ARG A 125 -2.61 -16.06 3.08
CA ARG A 125 -3.58 -14.95 3.05
C ARG A 125 -2.96 -13.55 2.93
N HIS A 126 -1.65 -13.41 3.02
CA HIS A 126 -0.93 -12.13 2.88
C HIS A 126 -0.65 -11.79 1.41
N ALA A 127 -0.39 -10.50 1.10
CA ALA A 127 -0.03 -10.10 -0.26
C ALA A 127 1.47 -10.24 -0.56
N CYS A 128 2.33 -10.32 0.46
CA CYS A 128 3.75 -10.61 0.33
C CYS A 128 3.98 -12.12 0.18
N ASP A 129 5.17 -12.51 -0.23
CA ASP A 129 5.54 -13.88 -0.56
C ASP A 129 6.65 -14.46 0.36
N VAL A 130 7.15 -15.65 0.01
CA VAL A 130 8.15 -16.38 0.79
C VAL A 130 9.48 -15.63 0.94
N ALA A 131 9.81 -14.73 0.01
CA ALA A 131 11.02 -13.92 0.09
C ALA A 131 10.97 -12.87 1.21
N ASP A 132 9.78 -12.56 1.71
CA ASP A 132 9.54 -11.58 2.77
C ASP A 132 9.44 -12.22 4.16
N VAL A 133 9.45 -13.55 4.28
CA VAL A 133 9.34 -14.24 5.58
C VAL A 133 10.49 -13.82 6.52
N GLY A 134 10.13 -13.50 7.75
CA GLY A 134 11.05 -13.01 8.78
C GLY A 134 11.32 -11.50 8.73
N ARG A 135 10.83 -10.80 7.72
CA ARG A 135 10.97 -9.33 7.61
C ARG A 135 9.83 -8.61 8.35
N SER A 136 10.07 -7.37 8.76
CA SER A 136 9.01 -6.50 9.26
C SER A 136 7.88 -6.42 8.22
N LYS A 137 6.62 -6.62 8.67
CA LYS A 137 5.44 -6.49 7.80
C LYS A 137 5.34 -5.09 7.19
N ALA A 138 5.63 -4.05 7.99
CA ALA A 138 5.63 -2.68 7.50
C ALA A 138 6.61 -2.49 6.34
N MET A 139 7.85 -3.00 6.47
CA MET A 139 8.86 -2.91 5.40
C MET A 139 8.46 -3.71 4.17
N ALA A 140 8.02 -4.96 4.34
CA ALA A 140 7.64 -5.82 3.23
C ALA A 140 6.49 -5.24 2.42
N VAL A 141 5.45 -4.70 3.09
CA VAL A 141 4.31 -4.06 2.41
C VAL A 141 4.68 -2.72 1.80
N ALA A 142 5.54 -1.91 2.46
CA ALA A 142 6.03 -0.68 1.87
C ALA A 142 6.78 -0.93 0.56
N GLU A 143 7.65 -1.93 0.50
CA GLU A 143 8.32 -2.32 -0.74
C GLU A 143 7.37 -2.91 -1.79
N LEU A 144 6.36 -3.69 -1.36
CA LEU A 144 5.34 -4.22 -2.24
C LEU A 144 4.60 -3.09 -2.99
N VAL A 145 4.17 -2.04 -2.29
CA VAL A 145 3.47 -0.92 -2.92
C VAL A 145 4.41 -0.07 -3.77
N GLN A 146 5.68 0.09 -3.40
CA GLN A 146 6.69 0.79 -4.21
C GLN A 146 6.87 0.18 -5.61
N ARG A 147 6.65 -1.12 -5.76
CA ARG A 147 6.69 -1.80 -7.07
C ARG A 147 5.62 -1.28 -8.04
N ARG A 148 4.66 -0.48 -7.57
CA ARG A 148 3.64 0.24 -8.37
C ARG A 148 4.03 1.69 -8.66
N LEU A 149 5.31 2.06 -8.50
CA LEU A 149 5.86 3.40 -8.75
C LEU A 149 5.29 4.49 -7.82
N VAL A 150 4.90 4.12 -6.62
CA VAL A 150 4.42 5.05 -5.58
C VAL A 150 5.47 5.20 -4.48
N ALA A 151 5.39 6.28 -3.71
CA ALA A 151 6.25 6.48 -2.55
C ALA A 151 5.69 5.75 -1.32
N SER A 152 6.54 5.18 -0.50
CA SER A 152 6.13 4.61 0.78
C SER A 152 7.22 4.74 1.83
N GLU A 153 6.80 4.79 3.07
CA GLU A 153 7.63 4.79 4.27
C GLU A 153 7.10 3.69 5.20
N ALA A 154 8.01 2.89 5.73
CA ALA A 154 7.71 1.85 6.71
C ALA A 154 8.00 2.37 8.12
N ILE A 155 7.06 2.18 9.02
CA ILE A 155 7.15 2.55 10.42
C ILE A 155 6.91 1.29 11.26
N ASP A 156 8.00 0.71 11.77
CA ASP A 156 7.97 -0.52 12.56
C ASP A 156 7.71 -0.19 14.04
N VAL A 157 6.44 0.02 14.36
CA VAL A 157 6.01 0.43 15.70
C VAL A 157 4.64 -0.13 16.04
N ASP A 158 4.41 -0.33 17.35
CA ASP A 158 3.09 -0.60 17.88
C ASP A 158 2.28 0.71 17.97
N ILE A 159 1.15 0.75 17.30
CA ILE A 159 0.27 1.93 17.24
C ILE A 159 -0.14 2.38 18.67
N VAL A 160 -0.46 1.42 19.54
CA VAL A 160 -0.85 1.76 20.93
C VAL A 160 0.32 2.19 21.82
N ALA A 161 1.56 2.07 21.34
CA ALA A 161 2.74 2.58 22.02
C ALA A 161 3.09 4.02 21.60
N LEU A 162 2.45 4.54 20.55
CA LEU A 162 2.58 5.94 20.17
C LEU A 162 1.82 6.81 21.17
N ASP A 163 2.45 7.91 21.57
CA ASP A 163 1.74 8.96 22.32
C ASP A 163 0.78 9.71 21.38
N ASP A 164 -0.26 10.31 21.96
CA ASP A 164 -1.27 11.05 21.22
C ASP A 164 -0.68 12.13 20.30
N PRO A 165 0.27 12.99 20.72
CA PRO A 165 0.86 13.99 19.83
C PRO A 165 1.55 13.40 18.61
N THR A 166 2.24 12.27 18.75
CA THR A 166 2.95 11.60 17.64
C THR A 166 1.95 11.00 16.65
N LEU A 167 0.92 10.30 17.15
CA LEU A 167 -0.12 9.73 16.31
C LEU A 167 -0.94 10.82 15.61
N ASP A 168 -1.31 11.88 16.33
CA ASP A 168 -2.05 13.01 15.78
C ASP A 168 -1.24 13.73 14.69
N ALA A 169 0.06 13.96 14.90
CA ALA A 169 0.93 14.56 13.88
C ALA A 169 1.02 13.68 12.61
N MET A 170 1.11 12.37 12.79
CA MET A 170 1.10 11.41 11.67
C MET A 170 -0.23 11.51 10.90
N LEU A 171 -1.37 11.41 11.59
CA LEU A 171 -2.67 11.40 10.95
C LEU A 171 -3.04 12.75 10.33
N ALA A 172 -2.65 13.85 10.92
CA ALA A 172 -2.84 15.19 10.33
C ALA A 172 -2.05 15.38 9.01
N SER A 173 -1.05 14.55 8.75
CA SER A 173 -0.21 14.63 7.54
C SER A 173 -0.73 13.80 6.37
N VAL A 174 -1.84 13.07 6.52
CA VAL A 174 -2.37 12.17 5.50
C VAL A 174 -3.80 12.54 5.09
N ASP A 175 -4.22 12.09 3.89
CA ASP A 175 -5.57 12.31 3.37
C ASP A 175 -6.57 11.27 3.91
N LEU A 176 -6.08 10.09 4.30
CA LEU A 176 -6.90 8.99 4.81
C LEU A 176 -6.07 8.09 5.73
N ALA A 177 -6.62 7.75 6.88
CA ALA A 177 -6.12 6.67 7.73
C ALA A 177 -6.91 5.39 7.44
N VAL A 178 -6.22 4.29 7.12
CA VAL A 178 -6.82 2.96 6.91
C VAL A 178 -6.33 2.05 8.03
N SER A 179 -7.21 1.70 8.94
CA SER A 179 -6.92 0.81 10.06
C SER A 179 -7.46 -0.59 9.76
N THR A 180 -6.54 -1.55 9.70
CA THR A 180 -6.83 -2.97 9.44
C THR A 180 -6.23 -3.87 10.52
N THR A 181 -5.99 -3.31 11.70
CA THR A 181 -5.49 -4.06 12.85
C THR A 181 -6.58 -4.99 13.40
N ASP A 182 -6.17 -6.13 13.88
CA ASP A 182 -7.02 -7.10 14.57
C ASP A 182 -7.29 -6.73 16.04
N SER A 183 -6.65 -5.68 16.53
CA SER A 183 -6.81 -5.16 17.89
C SER A 183 -7.87 -4.08 17.94
N PRO A 184 -9.01 -4.31 18.62
CA PRO A 184 -10.01 -3.27 18.85
C PRO A 184 -9.43 -2.03 19.54
N ALA A 185 -8.50 -2.23 20.49
CA ALA A 185 -7.83 -1.12 21.17
C ALA A 185 -7.06 -0.23 20.18
N CYS A 186 -6.31 -0.83 19.23
CA CYS A 186 -5.65 -0.05 18.18
C CYS A 186 -6.65 0.71 17.31
N GLN A 187 -7.75 0.06 16.90
CA GLN A 187 -8.77 0.70 16.08
C GLN A 187 -9.41 1.90 16.79
N PHE A 188 -9.71 1.78 18.09
CA PHE A 188 -10.24 2.88 18.86
C PHE A 188 -9.24 4.00 19.06
N THR A 189 -7.98 3.70 19.35
CA THR A 189 -6.90 4.72 19.44
C THR A 189 -6.78 5.51 18.12
N VAL A 190 -6.80 4.82 16.99
CA VAL A 190 -6.77 5.47 15.66
C VAL A 190 -8.03 6.30 15.43
N ASN A 191 -9.22 5.80 15.82
CA ASN A 191 -10.47 6.54 15.68
C ASN A 191 -10.44 7.85 16.49
N GLU A 192 -9.99 7.82 17.74
CA GLU A 192 -9.86 9.01 18.56
C GLU A 192 -8.90 10.03 17.94
N ALA A 193 -7.75 9.58 17.42
CA ALA A 193 -6.81 10.44 16.74
C ALA A 193 -7.41 11.02 15.43
N CYS A 194 -8.16 10.25 14.67
CA CYS A 194 -8.89 10.74 13.49
C CYS A 194 -9.89 11.85 13.87
N LEU A 195 -10.61 11.68 14.98
CA LEU A 195 -11.56 12.69 15.47
C LEU A 195 -10.84 13.98 15.92
N ARG A 196 -9.70 13.86 16.60
CA ARG A 196 -8.91 15.02 17.05
C ARG A 196 -8.32 15.80 15.89
N THR A 197 -7.83 15.09 14.86
CA THR A 197 -7.13 15.70 13.71
C THR A 197 -8.05 16.14 12.59
N GLY A 198 -9.29 15.64 12.58
CA GLY A 198 -10.22 15.85 11.46
C GLY A 198 -9.91 14.96 10.25
N THR A 199 -9.04 13.97 10.38
CA THR A 199 -8.63 13.06 9.30
C THR A 199 -9.68 11.95 9.13
N ALA A 200 -10.09 11.69 7.89
CA ALA A 200 -10.98 10.56 7.60
C ALA A 200 -10.32 9.23 7.97
N GLY A 201 -11.08 8.34 8.62
CA GLY A 201 -10.64 7.01 9.02
C GLY A 201 -11.48 5.91 8.36
N LEU A 202 -10.83 4.94 7.76
CA LEU A 202 -11.46 3.71 7.25
C LEU A 202 -11.01 2.54 8.11
N PHE A 203 -11.95 1.87 8.74
CA PHE A 203 -11.72 0.75 9.65
C PHE A 203 -12.24 -0.51 8.98
N ALA A 204 -11.40 -1.53 8.85
CA ALA A 204 -11.80 -2.81 8.27
C ALA A 204 -11.32 -3.97 9.14
N GLY A 205 -12.21 -4.91 9.41
CA GLY A 205 -11.96 -6.10 10.20
C GLY A 205 -12.71 -7.30 9.66
N ALA A 206 -12.08 -8.48 9.69
CA ALA A 206 -12.73 -9.74 9.40
C ALA A 206 -13.23 -10.38 10.70
N TYR A 207 -14.40 -10.99 10.66
CA TYR A 207 -14.92 -11.80 11.76
C TYR A 207 -14.24 -13.17 11.79
N GLU A 208 -14.50 -13.92 12.86
CA GLU A 208 -13.99 -15.27 13.02
C GLU A 208 -14.20 -16.11 11.76
N ARG A 209 -13.17 -16.88 11.37
CA ARG A 209 -13.16 -17.72 10.16
C ARG A 209 -13.39 -16.97 8.85
N ALA A 210 -13.25 -15.66 8.86
CA ALA A 210 -13.55 -14.80 7.72
C ALA A 210 -14.97 -15.04 7.14
N CYS A 211 -15.94 -15.47 7.99
CA CYS A 211 -17.33 -15.69 7.58
C CYS A 211 -18.06 -14.40 7.20
N GLY A 212 -17.45 -13.26 7.46
CA GLY A 212 -17.90 -11.91 7.17
C GLY A 212 -16.86 -10.92 7.64
N GLY A 213 -17.21 -9.66 7.60
CA GLY A 213 -16.36 -8.59 8.09
C GLY A 213 -17.10 -7.26 8.10
N GLU A 214 -16.44 -6.26 8.57
CA GLU A 214 -16.97 -4.90 8.62
C GLU A 214 -16.00 -3.92 7.93
N VAL A 215 -16.59 -2.92 7.30
CA VAL A 215 -15.88 -1.76 6.78
C VAL A 215 -16.64 -0.53 7.26
N VAL A 216 -16.00 0.28 8.09
CA VAL A 216 -16.60 1.47 8.67
C VAL A 216 -15.81 2.68 8.21
N LEU A 217 -16.48 3.61 7.54
CA LEU A 217 -15.92 4.89 7.16
C LEU A 217 -16.31 5.94 8.19
N VAL A 218 -15.33 6.57 8.80
CA VAL A 218 -15.50 7.68 9.74
C VAL A 218 -15.02 8.97 9.08
N GLN A 219 -15.94 9.90 8.93
CA GLN A 219 -15.65 11.26 8.44
C GLN A 219 -15.95 12.23 9.59
N PRO A 220 -14.91 12.73 10.28
CA PRO A 220 -15.11 13.60 11.45
C PRO A 220 -16.04 14.77 11.14
N GLY A 221 -17.07 14.94 11.98
CA GLY A 221 -18.11 15.96 11.80
C GLY A 221 -19.23 15.60 10.81
N ASN A 222 -19.09 14.56 9.97
CA ASN A 222 -20.06 14.19 8.94
C ASN A 222 -20.67 12.79 9.11
N SER A 223 -20.04 11.92 9.90
CA SER A 223 -20.53 10.58 10.17
C SER A 223 -20.44 10.21 11.65
N PRO A 224 -21.11 9.15 12.13
CA PRO A 224 -20.81 8.56 13.42
C PRO A 224 -19.33 8.16 13.50
N CYS A 225 -18.75 8.21 14.71
CA CYS A 225 -17.43 7.65 14.97
C CYS A 225 -17.50 6.11 14.99
N LEU A 226 -16.33 5.45 14.94
CA LEU A 226 -16.26 3.98 14.97
C LEU A 226 -17.05 3.39 16.16
N PHE A 227 -16.87 3.98 17.35
CA PHE A 227 -17.56 3.53 18.56
C PHE A 227 -19.10 3.60 18.42
N CYS A 228 -19.62 4.69 17.84
CA CYS A 228 -21.05 4.84 17.61
C CYS A 228 -21.58 3.91 16.52
N ALA A 229 -20.75 3.63 15.50
CA ALA A 229 -21.15 2.79 14.36
C ALA A 229 -21.22 1.29 14.72
N VAL A 230 -20.21 0.78 15.45
CA VAL A 230 -20.13 -0.65 15.79
C VAL A 230 -20.76 -0.99 17.15
N GLY A 231 -21.10 0.03 17.95
CA GLY A 231 -21.59 -0.13 19.29
C GLY A 231 -20.50 -0.55 20.30
N PHE A 232 -20.90 -0.62 21.56
CA PHE A 232 -20.01 -1.11 22.60
C PHE A 232 -19.97 -2.64 22.53
N ARG A 233 -18.83 -3.17 22.12
CA ARG A 233 -18.58 -4.62 22.20
C ARG A 233 -18.12 -4.94 23.62
N ALA A 234 -18.94 -5.65 24.38
CA ALA A 234 -18.63 -6.08 25.74
C ALA A 234 -17.37 -6.97 25.83
N ASP A 235 -17.04 -7.65 24.76
CA ASP A 235 -15.86 -8.50 24.62
C ASP A 235 -14.52 -7.74 24.64
N ILE A 236 -14.53 -6.41 24.48
CA ILE A 236 -13.31 -5.59 24.60
C ILE A 236 -12.85 -5.46 26.06
N SER A 237 -13.78 -5.62 27.01
CA SER A 237 -13.53 -5.33 28.44
C SER A 237 -13.08 -6.54 29.27
N GLU A 238 -13.27 -7.78 28.79
CA GLU A 238 -13.16 -8.97 29.64
C GLU A 238 -11.78 -9.63 29.72
N VAL A 239 -10.85 -9.29 28.82
CA VAL A 239 -9.49 -9.86 28.89
C VAL A 239 -8.47 -8.77 29.15
N ALA A 240 -7.87 -8.84 30.34
CA ALA A 240 -6.82 -7.88 30.74
C ALA A 240 -5.71 -7.83 29.68
N PRO A 241 -5.17 -6.61 29.35
CA PRO A 241 -4.11 -6.45 28.36
C PRO A 241 -2.89 -7.36 28.57
N GLU A 242 -2.58 -7.67 29.83
CA GLU A 242 -1.49 -8.57 30.20
C GLU A 242 -1.75 -10.04 29.86
N GLU A 243 -2.99 -10.52 29.93
CA GLU A 243 -3.34 -11.90 29.60
C GLU A 243 -3.33 -12.12 28.09
N ARG A 244 -3.79 -11.14 27.31
CA ARG A 244 -3.63 -11.14 25.85
C ARG A 244 -2.16 -11.16 25.45
N ARG A 245 -1.31 -10.36 26.12
CA ARG A 245 0.12 -10.29 25.86
C ARG A 245 0.82 -11.63 26.18
N LYS A 246 0.40 -12.33 27.22
CA LYS A 246 0.95 -13.67 27.59
C LYS A 246 0.48 -14.75 26.63
N ALA A 247 -0.76 -14.70 26.17
CA ALA A 247 -1.30 -15.63 25.17
C ALA A 247 -0.56 -15.50 23.81
N TYR A 248 -0.23 -14.27 23.38
CA TYR A 248 0.55 -14.06 22.16
C TYR A 248 2.05 -14.42 22.26
N GLN A 249 2.58 -14.62 23.46
CA GLN A 249 4.00 -14.90 23.67
C GLN A 249 4.34 -16.40 23.72
N SER A 250 3.37 -17.31 23.81
CA SER A 250 3.60 -18.74 23.74
C SER A 250 3.40 -19.27 22.31
N ALA A 251 4.37 -20.01 21.78
CA ALA A 251 4.29 -20.58 20.43
C ALA A 251 3.03 -21.48 20.24
N ASP A 252 2.61 -22.17 21.29
CA ASP A 252 1.41 -23.01 21.28
C ASP A 252 0.10 -22.17 21.25
N ALA A 253 0.10 -20.99 21.87
CA ALA A 253 -1.05 -20.09 21.85
C ALA A 253 -1.19 -19.37 20.51
N GLN A 254 -0.09 -19.08 19.83
CA GLN A 254 -0.14 -18.50 18.47
C GLN A 254 -0.76 -19.47 17.47
N GLN A 255 -0.53 -20.79 17.60
CA GLN A 255 -1.18 -21.80 16.77
C GLN A 255 -2.66 -21.99 17.10
N LEU A 256 -3.02 -21.91 18.39
CA LEU A 256 -4.39 -22.08 18.86
C LEU A 256 -5.28 -20.83 18.62
N MET A 257 -4.68 -19.65 18.53
CA MET A 257 -5.38 -18.37 18.34
C MET A 257 -5.33 -17.83 16.90
N ALA A 258 -4.66 -18.53 15.98
CA ALA A 258 -4.69 -18.18 14.57
C ALA A 258 -6.08 -18.48 13.99
N GLU A 259 -6.93 -17.48 13.95
CA GLU A 259 -8.25 -17.59 13.30
C GLU A 259 -8.07 -18.02 11.85
N PRO A 260 -8.67 -19.17 11.45
CA PRO A 260 -8.61 -19.59 10.06
C PRO A 260 -9.41 -18.63 9.19
N GLY A 261 -8.90 -18.32 8.01
CA GLY A 261 -9.59 -17.49 7.03
C GLY A 261 -8.96 -17.66 5.66
N LEU A 262 -9.78 -17.83 4.65
CA LEU A 262 -9.28 -17.97 3.29
C LEU A 262 -8.79 -16.62 2.76
N GLY A 263 -7.68 -16.65 2.03
CA GLY A 263 -7.14 -15.47 1.36
C GLY A 263 -8.13 -14.81 0.38
N ALA A 264 -9.06 -15.60 -0.19
CA ALA A 264 -10.12 -15.12 -1.08
C ALA A 264 -11.15 -14.25 -0.36
N ASP A 265 -11.60 -14.67 0.83
CA ASP A 265 -12.59 -13.93 1.61
C ASP A 265 -12.02 -12.60 2.10
N LEU A 266 -10.76 -12.63 2.55
CA LEU A 266 -10.03 -11.42 2.94
C LEU A 266 -9.77 -10.49 1.75
N ALA A 267 -9.52 -11.04 0.55
CA ALA A 267 -9.38 -10.24 -0.66
C ALA A 267 -10.68 -9.54 -1.04
N TYR A 268 -11.83 -10.21 -0.89
CA TYR A 268 -13.13 -9.60 -1.12
C TYR A 268 -13.39 -8.42 -0.17
N LEU A 269 -13.15 -8.61 1.13
CA LEU A 269 -13.28 -7.55 2.12
C LEU A 269 -12.31 -6.39 1.85
N SER A 270 -11.07 -6.70 1.46
CA SER A 270 -10.08 -5.69 1.08
C SER A 270 -10.50 -4.88 -0.15
N ALA A 271 -11.16 -5.52 -1.12
CA ALA A 271 -11.70 -4.83 -2.30
C ALA A 271 -12.82 -3.85 -1.93
N ILE A 272 -13.71 -4.24 -1.00
CA ILE A 272 -14.76 -3.35 -0.46
C ILE A 272 -14.10 -2.16 0.26
N ALA A 273 -13.17 -2.41 1.18
CA ALA A 273 -12.47 -1.36 1.90
C ALA A 273 -11.75 -0.40 0.94
N THR A 274 -11.12 -0.94 -0.11
CA THR A 274 -10.48 -0.12 -1.15
C THR A 274 -11.49 0.74 -1.90
N ALA A 275 -12.69 0.23 -2.20
CA ALA A 275 -13.73 1.01 -2.89
C ALA A 275 -14.16 2.23 -2.06
N TYR A 276 -14.36 2.06 -0.75
CA TYR A 276 -14.67 3.17 0.16
C TYR A 276 -13.49 4.13 0.33
N ALA A 277 -12.27 3.63 0.43
CA ALA A 277 -11.07 4.47 0.48
C ALA A 277 -10.96 5.36 -0.76
N LEU A 278 -11.18 4.80 -1.95
CA LEU A 278 -11.18 5.57 -3.21
C LEU A 278 -12.30 6.60 -3.26
N ALA A 279 -13.48 6.32 -2.70
CA ALA A 279 -14.57 7.28 -2.63
C ALA A 279 -14.21 8.54 -1.81
N VAL A 280 -13.42 8.37 -0.74
CA VAL A 280 -12.92 9.48 0.07
C VAL A 280 -11.80 10.23 -0.64
N LEU A 281 -10.83 9.49 -1.20
CA LEU A 281 -9.63 10.07 -1.81
C LEU A 281 -9.93 10.77 -3.14
N ASP A 282 -11.00 10.35 -3.84
CA ASP A 282 -11.47 10.91 -5.11
C ASP A 282 -12.96 11.28 -5.04
N PRO A 283 -13.31 12.39 -4.35
CA PRO A 283 -14.70 12.78 -4.09
C PRO A 283 -15.46 13.22 -5.34
N THR A 284 -14.83 13.32 -6.48
CA THR A 284 -15.46 13.63 -7.79
C THR A 284 -15.44 12.44 -8.74
N GLY A 285 -14.83 11.34 -8.34
CA GLY A 285 -14.77 10.13 -9.14
C GLY A 285 -16.06 9.30 -9.11
N MET A 286 -16.08 8.23 -9.88
CA MET A 286 -17.23 7.33 -10.04
C MET A 286 -17.74 6.72 -8.71
N ARG A 287 -16.86 6.62 -7.70
CA ARG A 287 -17.18 6.01 -6.39
C ARG A 287 -17.59 7.01 -5.31
N ALA A 288 -17.62 8.29 -5.60
CA ALA A 288 -17.90 9.34 -4.62
C ALA A 288 -19.19 9.10 -3.81
N ALA A 289 -20.21 8.52 -4.43
CA ALA A 289 -21.47 8.20 -3.76
C ALA A 289 -21.32 7.24 -2.56
N LEU A 290 -20.30 6.38 -2.55
CA LEU A 290 -20.04 5.47 -1.41
C LEU A 290 -19.60 6.20 -0.13
N ALA A 291 -19.09 7.42 -0.25
CA ALA A 291 -18.65 8.23 0.88
C ALA A 291 -19.67 9.31 1.27
N SER A 292 -20.80 9.41 0.56
CA SER A 292 -21.86 10.36 0.90
C SER A 292 -22.62 9.86 2.13
N PRO A 293 -22.78 10.67 3.19
CA PRO A 293 -23.72 10.38 4.24
C PRO A 293 -25.15 10.51 3.65
N GLU A 294 -25.90 9.42 3.60
CA GLU A 294 -27.35 9.46 3.37
C GLU A 294 -28.10 9.77 4.65
#